data_732c9f8f5f130c8694d25345e3c5016c
#
_entry.id   732c9f8f5f130c8694d25345e3c5016c
#
_cell.length_a   1.000
_cell.length_b   1.000
_cell.length_c   1.000
_cell.angle_alpha   90.00
_cell.angle_beta   90.00
_cell.angle_gamma   90.00
#
_symmetry.space_group_name_H-M   'P 1'
#
loop_
_entity.id
_entity.type
_entity.pdbx_description
1 polymer ?
#
loop_
_entity_poly.entity_id
_entity_poly.type
_entity_poly.pdbx_seq_one_letter_code
_entity_poly.pdbx_strand_id
1 'polypeptide(L)'
;MWRTMGEAYKVQQLNGYPQPALEAVYKCTLGSARALSLDDRIGSFLPGREADFIVVDYAATSVQKLRMEYLRSRDKWTIENKLFGLQTLGDDRNTVCIYIMGKQVYGSDSCDHQEASM
;
A
#
# COMPACT_ATOMS: atom_id res chain seq x y z
N MET A 1 0.39 8.10 -5.82
CA MET A 1 0.67 6.66 -5.93
C MET A 1 -0.60 5.83 -6.08
N TRP A 2 -1.57 5.87 -5.17
CA TRP A 2 -2.80 5.06 -5.24
C TRP A 2 -3.57 5.23 -6.55
N ARG A 3 -3.80 6.47 -6.97
CA ARG A 3 -4.46 6.76 -8.26
C ARG A 3 -3.71 6.16 -9.44
N THR A 4 -2.40 6.27 -9.49
CA THR A 4 -1.56 5.70 -10.55
C THR A 4 -1.70 4.17 -10.60
N MET A 5 -1.71 3.50 -9.45
CA MET A 5 -1.93 2.05 -9.37
C MET A 5 -3.32 1.66 -9.89
N GLY A 6 -4.36 2.44 -9.55
CA GLY A 6 -5.72 2.22 -10.04
C GLY A 6 -5.84 2.39 -11.56
N GLU A 7 -5.23 3.42 -12.12
CA GLU A 7 -5.23 3.63 -13.58
C GLU A 7 -4.42 2.54 -14.30
N ALA A 8 -3.27 2.14 -13.76
CA ALA A 8 -2.49 1.03 -14.30
C ALA A 8 -3.29 -0.28 -14.33
N TYR A 9 -4.05 -0.58 -13.27
CA TYR A 9 -4.94 -1.74 -13.22
C TYR A 9 -5.98 -1.70 -14.35
N LYS A 10 -6.66 -0.58 -14.54
CA LYS A 10 -7.67 -0.41 -15.59
C LYS A 10 -7.09 -0.62 -17.00
N VAL A 11 -5.95 0.02 -17.28
CA VAL A 11 -5.27 -0.11 -18.58
C VAL A 11 -4.83 -1.55 -18.83
N GLN A 12 -4.28 -2.21 -17.83
CA GLN A 12 -3.86 -3.62 -17.97
C GLN A 12 -5.07 -4.55 -18.18
N GLN A 13 -6.18 -4.31 -17.51
CA GLN A 13 -7.43 -5.05 -17.76
C GLN A 13 -7.91 -4.90 -19.22
N LEU A 14 -7.87 -3.70 -19.77
CA LEU A 14 -8.21 -3.45 -21.17
C LEU A 14 -7.26 -4.19 -22.14
N ASN A 15 -6.01 -4.38 -21.76
CA ASN A 15 -5.02 -5.15 -22.52
C ASN A 15 -5.11 -6.65 -22.27
N GLY A 16 -6.11 -7.15 -21.53
CA GLY A 16 -6.30 -8.56 -21.23
C GLY A 16 -5.37 -9.12 -20.15
N TYR A 17 -4.67 -8.27 -19.41
CA TYR A 17 -3.78 -8.66 -18.32
C TYR A 17 -4.36 -8.27 -16.96
N PRO A 18 -4.88 -9.22 -16.17
CA PRO A 18 -5.40 -8.95 -14.83
C PRO A 18 -4.25 -8.79 -13.85
N GLN A 19 -3.66 -7.59 -13.78
CA GLN A 19 -2.51 -7.29 -12.93
C GLN A 19 -2.80 -7.58 -11.46
N PRO A 20 -2.05 -8.47 -10.79
CA PRO A 20 -2.19 -8.71 -9.35
C PRO A 20 -1.83 -7.47 -8.53
N ALA A 21 -2.52 -7.25 -7.41
CA ALA A 21 -2.25 -6.10 -6.54
C ALA A 21 -0.83 -6.12 -5.96
N LEU A 22 -0.29 -7.29 -5.64
CA LEU A 22 1.11 -7.45 -5.21
C LEU A 22 2.12 -6.98 -6.26
N GLU A 23 1.86 -7.25 -7.54
CA GLU A 23 2.70 -6.75 -8.63
C GLU A 23 2.66 -5.23 -8.74
N ALA A 24 1.48 -4.62 -8.55
CA ALA A 24 1.36 -3.18 -8.54
C ALA A 24 2.16 -2.55 -7.39
N VAL A 25 2.11 -3.13 -6.20
CA VAL A 25 2.93 -2.69 -5.05
C VAL A 25 4.42 -2.87 -5.33
N TYR A 26 4.83 -4.01 -5.88
CA TYR A 26 6.23 -4.24 -6.27
C TYR A 26 6.71 -3.16 -7.25
N LYS A 27 5.94 -2.86 -8.28
CA LYS A 27 6.28 -1.83 -9.27
C LYS A 27 6.42 -0.44 -8.66
N CYS A 28 5.66 -0.13 -7.60
CA CYS A 28 5.74 1.15 -6.89
C CYS A 28 6.83 1.21 -5.80
N THR A 29 7.48 0.10 -5.50
CA THR A 29 8.49 0.00 -4.44
C THR A 29 9.81 -0.52 -5.00
N LEU A 30 10.14 -1.78 -4.75
CA LEU A 30 11.41 -2.38 -5.16
C LEU A 30 11.63 -2.38 -6.67
N GLY A 31 10.58 -2.56 -7.47
CA GLY A 31 10.67 -2.50 -8.93
C GLY A 31 11.11 -1.13 -9.45
N SER A 32 10.56 -0.06 -8.88
CA SER A 32 11.00 1.31 -9.21
C SER A 32 12.41 1.59 -8.72
N ALA A 33 12.76 1.14 -7.51
CA ALA A 33 14.11 1.27 -6.97
C ALA A 33 15.15 0.59 -7.87
N ARG A 34 14.84 -0.62 -8.36
CA ARG A 34 15.71 -1.33 -9.33
C ARG A 34 15.85 -0.59 -10.65
N ALA A 35 14.76 -0.07 -11.19
CA ALA A 35 14.79 0.71 -12.42
C ALA A 35 15.67 1.96 -12.32
N LEU A 36 15.80 2.52 -11.12
CA LEU A 36 16.65 3.68 -10.82
C LEU A 36 18.04 3.30 -10.29
N SER A 37 18.38 2.00 -10.20
CA SER A 37 19.62 1.50 -9.59
C SER A 37 19.82 1.96 -8.13
N LEU A 38 18.72 2.01 -7.36
CA LEU A 38 18.68 2.41 -5.95
C LEU A 38 18.22 1.27 -5.03
N ASP A 39 18.09 0.05 -5.54
CA ASP A 39 17.58 -1.10 -4.80
C ASP A 39 18.57 -1.65 -3.75
N ASP A 40 19.79 -1.14 -3.71
CA ASP A 40 20.74 -1.32 -2.62
C ASP A 40 20.43 -0.41 -1.41
N ARG A 41 19.61 0.63 -1.57
CA ARG A 41 19.32 1.63 -0.54
C ARG A 41 17.85 1.66 -0.12
N ILE A 42 16.92 1.61 -1.05
CA ILE A 42 15.48 1.79 -0.84
C ILE A 42 14.62 0.69 -1.49
N GLY A 43 13.32 0.73 -1.26
CA GLY A 43 12.33 -0.14 -1.91
C GLY A 43 12.06 -1.47 -1.19
N SER A 44 12.74 -1.76 -0.08
CA SER A 44 12.53 -2.97 0.73
C SER A 44 12.92 -2.76 2.19
N PHE A 45 12.47 -3.68 3.07
CA PHE A 45 12.81 -3.69 4.50
C PHE A 45 14.00 -4.60 4.83
N LEU A 46 14.86 -4.89 3.86
CA LEU A 46 16.06 -5.68 4.13
C LEU A 46 17.02 -4.93 5.05
N PRO A 47 17.76 -5.61 5.95
CA PRO A 47 18.77 -4.98 6.77
C PRO A 47 19.80 -4.19 5.94
N GLY A 48 20.16 -3.00 6.41
CA GLY A 48 21.07 -2.09 5.71
C GLY A 48 20.40 -1.14 4.70
N ARG A 49 19.07 -1.22 4.53
CA ARG A 49 18.30 -0.29 3.70
C ARG A 49 17.87 0.94 4.51
N GLU A 50 17.58 2.03 3.81
CA GLU A 50 16.95 3.19 4.40
C GLU A 50 15.52 2.84 4.83
N ALA A 51 15.11 3.29 6.02
CA ALA A 51 13.77 3.03 6.55
C ALA A 51 12.76 4.04 5.98
N ASP A 52 12.48 3.92 4.67
CA ASP A 52 11.48 4.69 3.94
C ASP A 52 10.20 3.85 3.80
N PHE A 53 9.15 4.26 4.50
CA PHE A 53 7.88 3.52 4.45
C PHE A 53 6.68 4.40 4.79
N ILE A 54 5.51 3.89 4.47
CA ILE A 54 4.22 4.49 4.82
C ILE A 54 3.42 3.52 5.69
N VAL A 55 2.63 4.09 6.60
CA VAL A 55 1.59 3.37 7.33
C VAL A 55 0.25 3.67 6.68
N VAL A 56 -0.51 2.63 6.38
CA VAL A 56 -1.78 2.76 5.67
C VAL A 56 -2.95 2.20 6.46
N ASP A 57 -4.08 2.89 6.40
CA ASP A 57 -5.38 2.39 6.84
C ASP A 57 -6.13 1.80 5.64
N TYR A 58 -6.46 0.52 5.69
CA TYR A 58 -7.20 -0.18 4.63
C TYR A 58 -8.69 0.16 4.59
N ALA A 59 -9.20 0.88 5.60
CA ALA A 59 -10.62 1.15 5.80
C ALA A 59 -10.89 2.63 6.17
N ALA A 60 -10.15 3.56 5.56
CA ALA A 60 -10.26 4.99 5.83
C ALA A 60 -11.61 5.59 5.41
N THR A 61 -12.29 5.01 4.42
CA THR A 61 -13.59 5.49 3.93
C THR A 61 -14.73 4.54 4.28
N SER A 62 -15.98 5.02 4.26
CA SER A 62 -17.16 4.20 4.53
C SER A 62 -17.30 3.03 3.54
N VAL A 63 -16.99 3.24 2.26
CA VAL A 63 -17.01 2.17 1.25
C VAL A 63 -15.96 1.11 1.55
N GLN A 64 -14.75 1.53 1.93
CA GLN A 64 -13.68 0.60 2.32
C GLN A 64 -14.03 -0.18 3.59
N LYS A 65 -14.70 0.45 4.57
CA LYS A 65 -15.19 -0.22 5.78
C LYS A 65 -16.21 -1.30 5.46
N LEU A 66 -17.20 -1.00 4.63
CA LEU A 66 -18.20 -1.99 4.17
C LEU A 66 -17.53 -3.16 3.43
N ARG A 67 -16.56 -2.87 2.57
CA ARG A 67 -15.78 -3.91 1.88
C ARG A 67 -14.99 -4.77 2.87
N MET A 68 -14.35 -4.17 3.86
CA MET A 68 -13.62 -4.87 4.92
C MET A 68 -14.54 -5.82 5.69
N GLU A 69 -15.70 -5.32 6.15
CA GLU A 69 -16.68 -6.12 6.89
C GLU A 69 -17.18 -7.32 6.06
N TYR A 70 -17.51 -7.08 4.79
CA TYR A 70 -17.92 -8.14 3.87
C TYR A 70 -16.84 -9.22 3.70
N LEU A 71 -15.58 -8.81 3.48
CA LEU A 71 -14.48 -9.76 3.29
C LEU A 71 -14.16 -10.53 4.58
N ARG A 72 -14.23 -9.89 5.75
CA ARG A 72 -14.06 -10.55 7.05
C ARG A 72 -15.16 -11.58 7.30
N SER A 73 -16.41 -11.27 7.00
CA SER A 73 -17.51 -12.21 7.16
C SER A 73 -17.41 -13.46 6.29
N ARG A 74 -16.57 -13.43 5.25
CA ARG A 74 -16.30 -14.53 4.32
C ARG A 74 -14.94 -15.19 4.52
N ASP A 75 -14.20 -14.80 5.54
CA ASP A 75 -12.81 -15.22 5.78
C ASP A 75 -11.87 -14.94 4.58
N LYS A 76 -12.10 -13.80 3.92
CA LYS A 76 -11.36 -13.34 2.73
C LYS A 76 -10.59 -12.03 2.96
N TRP A 77 -10.32 -11.66 4.22
CA TRP A 77 -9.53 -10.49 4.57
C TRP A 77 -8.03 -10.77 4.46
N THR A 78 -7.60 -11.21 3.28
CA THR A 78 -6.21 -11.53 2.94
C THR A 78 -5.43 -10.30 2.54
N ILE A 79 -4.09 -10.40 2.52
CA ILE A 79 -3.22 -9.29 2.09
C ILE A 79 -3.50 -8.88 0.63
N GLU A 80 -3.75 -9.82 -0.25
CA GLU A 80 -4.10 -9.55 -1.66
C GLU A 80 -5.37 -8.72 -1.76
N ASN A 81 -6.40 -9.07 -0.99
CA ASN A 81 -7.67 -8.36 -0.98
C ASN A 81 -7.57 -6.97 -0.33
N LYS A 82 -6.70 -6.80 0.66
CA LYS A 82 -6.37 -5.49 1.25
C LYS A 82 -5.69 -4.59 0.22
N LEU A 83 -4.66 -5.09 -0.42
CA LEU A 83 -3.90 -4.36 -1.45
C LEU A 83 -4.74 -4.05 -2.68
N PHE A 84 -5.60 -4.99 -3.11
CA PHE A 84 -6.55 -4.74 -4.19
C PHE A 84 -7.54 -3.62 -3.85
N GLY A 85 -8.00 -3.57 -2.60
CA GLY A 85 -8.83 -2.47 -2.09
C GLY A 85 -8.13 -1.12 -2.17
N LEU A 86 -6.86 -1.05 -1.79
CA LEU A 86 -6.06 0.18 -1.93
C LEU A 86 -5.80 0.53 -3.40
N GLN A 87 -5.53 -0.46 -4.25
CA GLN A 87 -5.29 -0.25 -5.68
C GLN A 87 -6.50 0.37 -6.38
N THR A 88 -7.72 -0.03 -6.02
CA THR A 88 -8.95 0.35 -6.71
C THR A 88 -9.71 1.50 -6.03
N LEU A 89 -9.63 1.62 -4.72
CA LEU A 89 -10.40 2.57 -3.90
C LEU A 89 -9.50 3.48 -3.05
N GLY A 90 -8.17 3.29 -3.09
CA GLY A 90 -7.24 4.03 -2.25
C GLY A 90 -7.04 5.47 -2.72
N ASP A 91 -6.90 6.36 -1.74
CA ASP A 91 -6.54 7.76 -1.95
C ASP A 91 -5.64 8.27 -0.80
N ASP A 92 -5.44 9.58 -0.69
CA ASP A 92 -4.59 10.21 0.33
C ASP A 92 -5.07 9.94 1.76
N ARG A 93 -6.38 9.73 1.98
CA ARG A 93 -6.96 9.41 3.29
C ARG A 93 -6.49 8.06 3.85
N ASN A 94 -6.01 7.17 3.00
CA ASN A 94 -5.46 5.89 3.43
C ASN A 94 -4.03 6.01 3.99
N THR A 95 -3.33 7.12 3.77
CA THR A 95 -1.98 7.32 4.29
C THR A 95 -2.05 7.93 5.68
N VAL A 96 -1.69 7.16 6.69
CA VAL A 96 -1.72 7.58 8.10
C VAL A 96 -0.42 8.28 8.49
N CYS A 97 0.73 7.67 8.19
CA CYS A 97 2.05 8.20 8.49
C CYS A 97 3.03 7.94 7.36
N ILE A 98 4.03 8.79 7.24
CA ILE A 98 5.16 8.63 6.30
C ILE A 98 6.46 8.76 7.09
N TYR A 99 7.37 7.82 6.85
CA TYR A 99 8.72 7.81 7.42
C TYR A 99 9.76 7.89 6.30
N ILE A 100 10.77 8.72 6.50
CA ILE A 100 11.95 8.84 5.63
C ILE A 100 13.18 8.68 6.50
N MET A 101 14.05 7.75 6.15
CA MET A 101 15.25 7.38 6.92
C MET A 101 14.94 7.12 8.41
N GLY A 102 13.80 6.45 8.66
CA GLY A 102 13.34 6.15 10.02
C GLY A 102 12.72 7.32 10.78
N LYS A 103 12.68 8.53 10.21
CA LYS A 103 12.07 9.70 10.82
C LYS A 103 10.67 9.94 10.27
N GLN A 104 9.70 10.13 11.16
CA GLN A 104 8.36 10.51 10.75
C GLN A 104 8.36 11.93 10.16
N VAL A 105 7.86 12.06 8.93
CA VAL A 105 7.76 13.34 8.20
C VAL A 105 6.33 13.78 7.94
N TYR A 106 5.37 12.86 8.13
CA TYR A 106 3.93 13.14 8.00
C TYR A 106 3.15 12.23 8.95
N GLY A 107 2.04 12.73 9.48
CA GLY A 107 1.11 12.01 10.36
C GLY A 107 1.04 12.62 11.76
N SER A 108 0.11 12.13 12.58
CA SER A 108 -0.05 12.54 13.97
C SER A 108 0.83 11.71 14.91
N ASP A 109 1.17 12.25 16.07
CA ASP A 109 1.93 11.54 17.14
C ASP A 109 1.23 10.25 17.63
N SER A 110 -0.03 10.04 17.24
CA SER A 110 -0.80 8.82 17.52
C SER A 110 -0.35 7.58 16.71
N CYS A 111 0.55 7.72 15.74
CA CYS A 111 1.10 6.56 15.04
C CYS A 111 1.94 5.65 15.94
N ASP A 112 2.55 6.23 16.98
CA ASP A 112 3.39 5.48 17.93
C ASP A 112 2.56 4.61 18.89
N HIS A 113 1.24 4.77 18.94
CA HIS A 113 0.34 4.10 19.89
C HIS A 113 -0.70 3.16 19.24
N GLN A 114 -0.75 3.07 17.93
CA GLN A 114 -1.53 2.01 17.28
C GLN A 114 -0.71 0.72 17.23
N GLU A 115 -0.41 0.18 18.42
CA GLU A 115 -0.11 -1.23 18.53
C GLU A 115 -1.26 -2.00 17.89
N ALA A 116 -0.89 -2.78 16.92
CA ALA A 116 -1.70 -3.67 16.15
C ALA A 116 -2.85 -4.34 16.91
N SER A 117 -4.04 -3.80 16.87
CA SER A 117 -5.23 -4.64 16.94
C SER A 117 -5.44 -5.25 15.55
N MET A 118 -4.66 -6.25 15.28
CA MET A 118 -4.86 -7.12 14.14
C MET A 118 -6.08 -8.00 14.34
#